data_a6dee5ee0be274099a3e059a20f98c0f
#
_entry.id   a6dee5ee0be274099a3e059a20f98c0f
#
_cell.length_a   1.000
_cell.length_b   1.000
_cell.length_c   1.000
_cell.angle_alpha   90.00
_cell.angle_beta   90.00
_cell.angle_gamma   90.00
#
_symmetry.space_group_name_H-M   'P 1'
#
loop_
_entity.id
_entity.type
_entity.pdbx_description
1 polymer ?
#
loop_
_entity_poly.entity_id
_entity_poly.type
_entity_poly.pdbx_seq_one_letter_code
_entity_poly.pdbx_strand_id
1 'polypeptide(L)'
;VTTITSDLHQYGGWTPLTDVLQMTAIDNNVVQATRVLASQAGRTMDSITRDVLAGGTNVLYVPKVAEDGTETAVNSRKTLDKTCTLTPKIFFRAAAQLGAMNADPIGDSYIAIIHPYAAYDLKTSKEFVEVHKYADPDTMYRGEIGKLGNIRFVETSEAKIWRDETCPTGLAVFGTLVLGAHAYGVTELEGG
;
A
#
# COMPACT_ATOMS: atom_id res chain seq x y z
N VAL A 1 -11.15 -29.73 6.62
CA VAL A 1 -10.52 -28.83 7.62
C VAL A 1 -9.22 -28.32 6.99
N THR A 2 -9.08 -27.01 6.82
CA THR A 2 -7.86 -26.40 6.32
C THR A 2 -7.05 -25.92 7.53
N THR A 3 -5.80 -26.36 7.64
CA THR A 3 -4.90 -25.94 8.70
C THR A 3 -4.05 -24.80 8.18
N ILE A 4 -4.03 -23.68 8.90
CA ILE A 4 -3.13 -22.54 8.62
C ILE A 4 -2.08 -22.51 9.71
N THR A 5 -0.82 -22.54 9.33
CA THR A 5 0.31 -22.44 10.25
C THR A 5 0.83 -20.99 10.24
N SER A 6 1.04 -20.43 11.39
CA SER A 6 1.64 -19.11 11.56
C SER A 6 2.89 -19.20 12.43
N ASP A 7 4.00 -18.64 11.97
CA ASP A 7 5.22 -18.53 12.74
C ASP A 7 5.22 -17.23 13.56
N LEU A 8 5.66 -17.35 14.81
CA LEU A 8 5.75 -16.21 15.72
C LEU A 8 7.16 -15.63 15.71
N HIS A 9 7.26 -14.36 15.47
CA HIS A 9 8.52 -13.62 15.51
C HIS A 9 8.47 -12.53 16.55
N GLN A 10 9.56 -12.34 17.28
CA GLN A 10 9.71 -11.27 18.24
C GLN A 10 10.58 -10.15 17.67
N TYR A 11 10.09 -8.92 17.75
CA TYR A 11 10.79 -7.73 17.29
C TYR A 11 11.03 -6.80 18.46
N GLY A 12 12.17 -6.11 18.48
CA GLY A 12 12.51 -5.16 19.53
C GLY A 12 13.48 -4.11 19.01
N GLY A 13 13.42 -2.92 19.62
CA GLY A 13 14.37 -1.83 19.39
C GLY A 13 14.87 -1.29 20.72
N TRP A 14 16.08 -0.76 20.73
CA TRP A 14 16.66 -0.13 21.91
C TRP A 14 17.46 1.11 21.50
N THR A 15 17.51 2.08 22.39
CA THR A 15 18.30 3.31 22.23
C THR A 15 19.14 3.52 23.49
N PRO A 16 20.49 3.55 23.41
CA PRO A 16 21.32 3.84 24.55
C PRO A 16 21.22 5.31 24.94
N LEU A 17 21.03 5.58 26.22
CA LEU A 17 21.09 6.91 26.81
C LEU A 17 22.15 6.90 27.88
N THR A 18 23.11 7.83 27.81
CA THR A 18 24.17 7.96 28.84
C THR A 18 23.74 8.89 29.94
N ASP A 19 24.26 8.66 31.18
CA ASP A 19 24.01 9.51 32.33
C ASP A 19 24.44 10.95 32.08
N VAL A 20 25.56 11.14 31.40
CA VAL A 20 26.08 12.47 31.03
C VAL A 20 25.08 13.22 30.14
N LEU A 21 24.48 12.52 29.18
CA LEU A 21 23.46 13.12 28.31
C LEU A 21 22.21 13.53 29.12
N GLN A 22 21.80 12.72 30.08
CA GLN A 22 20.66 13.05 30.94
C GLN A 22 20.92 14.25 31.83
N MET A 23 22.16 14.40 32.34
CA MET A 23 22.57 15.51 33.22
C MET A 23 22.79 16.82 32.48
N THR A 24 23.20 16.78 31.20
CA THR A 24 23.58 17.97 30.43
C THR A 24 22.49 18.45 29.47
N ALA A 25 21.50 17.60 29.16
CA ALA A 25 20.44 17.97 28.23
C ALA A 25 19.40 18.89 28.88
N ILE A 26 18.99 19.89 28.15
CA ILE A 26 17.93 20.83 28.55
C ILE A 26 16.55 20.14 28.50
N ASP A 27 16.37 19.22 27.54
CA ASP A 27 15.11 18.49 27.33
C ASP A 27 15.16 17.09 27.96
N ASN A 28 13.97 16.55 28.25
CA ASN A 28 13.85 15.18 28.77
C ASN A 28 14.05 14.17 27.63
N ASN A 29 15.30 13.73 27.45
CA ASN A 29 15.70 12.80 26.40
C ASN A 29 15.02 11.42 26.51
N VAL A 30 14.66 10.99 27.72
CA VAL A 30 13.95 9.71 27.94
C VAL A 30 12.57 9.75 27.28
N VAL A 31 11.84 10.85 27.47
CA VAL A 31 10.50 11.05 26.84
C VAL A 31 10.61 11.09 25.33
N GLN A 32 11.61 11.80 24.79
CA GLN A 32 11.81 11.87 23.34
C GLN A 32 12.20 10.51 22.76
N ALA A 33 13.12 9.79 23.40
CA ALA A 33 13.50 8.43 22.99
C ALA A 33 12.30 7.46 23.00
N THR A 34 11.47 7.53 24.02
CA THR A 34 10.25 6.72 24.12
C THR A 34 9.29 7.01 22.96
N ARG A 35 9.08 8.27 22.60
CA ARG A 35 8.24 8.65 21.45
C ARG A 35 8.77 8.11 20.13
N VAL A 36 10.09 8.22 19.92
CA VAL A 36 10.74 7.71 18.69
C VAL A 36 10.62 6.18 18.61
N LEU A 37 10.89 5.47 19.72
CA LEU A 37 10.77 4.01 19.77
C LEU A 37 9.33 3.55 19.56
N ALA A 38 8.34 4.22 20.15
CA ALA A 38 6.93 3.90 19.94
C ALA A 38 6.52 4.09 18.48
N SER A 39 6.94 5.20 17.84
CA SER A 39 6.70 5.44 16.40
C SER A 39 7.38 4.39 15.53
N GLN A 40 8.62 4.00 15.87
CA GLN A 40 9.35 2.95 15.15
C GLN A 40 8.66 1.59 15.29
N ALA A 41 8.16 1.24 16.48
CA ALA A 41 7.44 0.00 16.69
C ALA A 41 6.19 -0.10 15.80
N GLY A 42 5.37 0.96 15.76
CA GLY A 42 4.20 1.02 14.89
C GLY A 42 4.55 0.83 13.41
N ARG A 43 5.55 1.58 12.91
CA ARG A 43 6.01 1.44 11.52
C ARG A 43 6.56 0.06 11.20
N THR A 44 7.24 -0.58 12.15
CA THR A 44 7.77 -1.93 11.98
C THR A 44 6.64 -2.93 11.80
N MET A 45 5.61 -2.87 12.64
CA MET A 45 4.43 -3.73 12.53
C MET A 45 3.70 -3.54 11.19
N ASP A 46 3.48 -2.28 10.78
CA ASP A 46 2.88 -1.96 9.48
C ASP A 46 3.71 -2.51 8.32
N SER A 47 5.03 -2.37 8.38
CA SER A 47 5.94 -2.84 7.33
C SER A 47 5.93 -4.36 7.20
N ILE A 48 5.90 -5.09 8.32
CA ILE A 48 5.83 -6.55 8.34
C ILE A 48 4.50 -7.02 7.74
N THR A 49 3.38 -6.45 8.21
CA THR A 49 2.04 -6.77 7.69
C THR A 49 1.97 -6.50 6.19
N ARG A 50 2.43 -5.33 5.75
CA ARG A 50 2.51 -4.96 4.34
C ARG A 50 3.32 -5.97 3.52
N ASP A 51 4.48 -6.40 4.03
CA ASP A 51 5.37 -7.30 3.29
C ASP A 51 4.79 -8.70 3.17
N VAL A 52 4.09 -9.18 4.18
CA VAL A 52 3.33 -10.43 4.13
C VAL A 52 2.22 -10.34 3.08
N LEU A 53 1.43 -9.27 3.09
CA LEU A 53 0.36 -9.06 2.11
C LEU A 53 0.89 -8.92 0.68
N ALA A 54 2.00 -8.21 0.51
CA ALA A 54 2.64 -8.01 -0.79
C ALA A 54 3.33 -9.27 -1.35
N GLY A 55 3.57 -10.27 -0.51
CA GLY A 55 4.09 -11.60 -0.88
C GLY A 55 3.04 -12.55 -1.44
N GLY A 56 1.77 -12.19 -1.44
CA GLY A 56 0.68 -13.02 -1.94
C GLY A 56 0.76 -13.31 -3.45
N THR A 57 0.05 -14.35 -3.89
CA THR A 57 0.03 -14.79 -5.30
C THR A 57 -1.08 -14.14 -6.13
N ASN A 58 -2.05 -13.50 -5.48
CA ASN A 58 -3.14 -12.82 -6.16
C ASN A 58 -2.69 -11.42 -6.61
N VAL A 59 -2.03 -11.34 -7.75
CA VAL A 59 -1.40 -10.11 -8.27
C VAL A 59 -1.98 -9.73 -9.62
N LEU A 60 -2.37 -8.48 -9.76
CA LEU A 60 -2.73 -7.85 -11.03
C LEU A 60 -1.58 -6.93 -11.47
N TYR A 61 -1.11 -7.13 -12.70
CA TYR A 61 -0.15 -6.23 -13.32
C TYR A 61 -0.87 -5.25 -14.24
N VAL A 62 -0.42 -4.00 -14.23
CA VAL A 62 -0.87 -2.98 -15.17
C VAL A 62 -0.35 -3.34 -16.56
N PRO A 63 -1.20 -3.33 -17.61
CA PRO A 63 -0.76 -3.62 -18.96
C PRO A 63 0.17 -2.51 -19.48
N LYS A 64 1.01 -2.87 -20.44
CA LYS A 64 1.74 -1.88 -21.24
C LYS A 64 0.78 -1.22 -22.20
N VAL A 65 0.88 0.09 -22.32
CA VAL A 65 0.09 0.86 -23.27
C VAL A 65 1.03 1.40 -24.36
N ALA A 66 0.86 0.97 -25.60
CA ALA A 66 1.59 1.49 -26.73
C ALA A 66 1.05 2.87 -27.17
N GLU A 67 1.79 3.58 -28.00
CA GLU A 67 1.39 4.92 -28.50
C GLU A 67 0.08 4.90 -29.29
N ASP A 68 -0.25 3.78 -29.92
CA ASP A 68 -1.50 3.54 -30.63
C ASP A 68 -2.69 3.19 -29.72
N GLY A 69 -2.46 3.13 -28.40
CA GLY A 69 -3.46 2.75 -27.39
C GLY A 69 -3.64 1.23 -27.22
N THR A 70 -2.84 0.40 -27.89
CA THR A 70 -2.90 -1.06 -27.74
C THR A 70 -2.38 -1.47 -26.38
N GLU A 71 -3.18 -2.27 -25.65
CA GLU A 71 -2.81 -2.82 -24.35
C GLU A 71 -2.17 -4.20 -24.50
N THR A 72 -0.95 -4.38 -23.98
CA THR A 72 -0.28 -5.68 -23.91
C THR A 72 -0.24 -6.16 -22.47
N ALA A 73 -0.72 -7.37 -22.23
CA ALA A 73 -0.75 -7.96 -20.90
C ALA A 73 0.67 -8.19 -20.36
N VAL A 74 0.86 -7.93 -19.05
CA VAL A 74 2.09 -8.14 -18.31
C VAL A 74 1.84 -9.19 -17.25
N ASN A 75 2.74 -10.17 -17.13
CA ASN A 75 2.60 -11.30 -16.21
C ASN A 75 3.66 -11.34 -15.10
N SER A 76 4.61 -10.41 -15.10
CA SER A 76 5.65 -10.36 -14.08
C SER A 76 6.14 -8.93 -13.85
N ARG A 77 6.69 -8.66 -12.65
CA ARG A 77 7.30 -7.37 -12.33
C ARG A 77 8.44 -7.00 -13.28
N LYS A 78 9.25 -7.98 -13.69
CA LYS A 78 10.42 -7.77 -14.54
C LYS A 78 10.08 -7.27 -15.95
N THR A 79 8.85 -7.53 -16.41
CA THR A 79 8.39 -7.13 -17.74
C THR A 79 7.64 -5.80 -17.76
N LEU A 80 7.47 -5.15 -16.61
CA LEU A 80 6.93 -3.80 -16.53
C LEU A 80 7.86 -2.78 -17.20
N ASP A 81 7.34 -1.66 -17.64
CA ASP A 81 8.10 -0.52 -18.16
C ASP A 81 7.47 0.83 -17.76
N LYS A 82 8.02 1.92 -18.28
CA LYS A 82 7.55 3.26 -17.96
C LYS A 82 6.13 3.57 -18.45
N THR A 83 5.59 2.79 -19.37
CA THR A 83 4.23 2.96 -19.91
C THR A 83 3.17 2.30 -19.03
N CYS A 84 3.59 1.46 -18.07
CA CYS A 84 2.72 0.78 -17.14
C CYS A 84 2.33 1.71 -15.98
N THR A 85 1.43 2.66 -16.23
CA THR A 85 0.91 3.59 -15.23
C THR A 85 -0.47 3.16 -14.73
N LEU A 86 -0.80 3.50 -13.47
CA LEU A 86 -2.10 3.16 -12.89
C LEU A 86 -3.23 3.93 -13.58
N THR A 87 -4.29 3.20 -13.93
CA THR A 87 -5.52 3.75 -14.50
C THR A 87 -6.74 3.32 -13.69
N PRO A 88 -7.88 4.03 -13.75
CA PRO A 88 -9.13 3.62 -13.11
C PRO A 88 -9.58 2.20 -13.49
N LYS A 89 -9.34 1.80 -14.73
CA LYS A 89 -9.71 0.49 -15.29
C LYS A 89 -9.14 -0.68 -14.49
N ILE A 90 -7.88 -0.59 -14.02
CA ILE A 90 -7.26 -1.67 -13.24
C ILE A 90 -7.94 -1.85 -11.87
N PHE A 91 -8.39 -0.76 -11.26
CA PHE A 91 -9.12 -0.80 -9.98
C PHE A 91 -10.51 -1.40 -10.13
N PHE A 92 -11.25 -1.08 -11.20
CA PHE A 92 -12.51 -1.74 -11.49
C PHE A 92 -12.33 -3.24 -11.72
N ARG A 93 -11.24 -3.64 -12.39
CA ARG A 93 -10.88 -5.05 -12.55
C ARG A 93 -10.55 -5.71 -11.21
N ALA A 94 -9.80 -5.03 -10.33
CA ALA A 94 -9.49 -5.55 -9.00
C ALA A 94 -10.76 -5.75 -8.15
N ALA A 95 -11.67 -4.77 -8.16
CA ALA A 95 -12.95 -4.89 -7.45
C ALA A 95 -13.80 -6.05 -8.00
N ALA A 96 -13.86 -6.20 -9.34
CA ALA A 96 -14.58 -7.30 -9.97
C ALA A 96 -13.97 -8.66 -9.61
N GLN A 97 -12.64 -8.76 -9.52
CA GLN A 97 -11.95 -9.99 -9.13
C GLN A 97 -12.23 -10.35 -7.66
N LEU A 98 -12.19 -9.37 -6.75
CA LEU A 98 -12.56 -9.59 -5.34
C LEU A 98 -14.02 -10.03 -5.21
N GLY A 99 -14.94 -9.40 -5.94
CA GLY A 99 -16.34 -9.81 -5.98
C GLY A 99 -16.54 -11.23 -6.54
N ALA A 100 -15.80 -11.60 -7.60
CA ALA A 100 -15.84 -12.96 -8.15
C ALA A 100 -15.30 -14.03 -7.17
N MET A 101 -14.40 -13.63 -6.26
CA MET A 101 -13.87 -14.48 -5.19
C MET A 101 -14.78 -14.51 -3.95
N ASN A 102 -15.94 -13.84 -3.99
CA ASN A 102 -16.85 -13.64 -2.86
C ASN A 102 -16.16 -12.99 -1.65
N ALA A 103 -15.24 -12.06 -1.88
CA ALA A 103 -14.64 -11.28 -0.81
C ALA A 103 -15.60 -10.16 -0.39
N ASP A 104 -15.97 -10.13 0.89
CA ASP A 104 -16.84 -9.09 1.42
C ASP A 104 -16.11 -7.74 1.46
N PRO A 105 -16.79 -6.61 1.16
CA PRO A 105 -16.24 -5.29 1.34
C PRO A 105 -16.09 -4.92 2.83
N ILE A 106 -15.24 -3.97 3.14
CA ILE A 106 -15.09 -3.39 4.47
C ILE A 106 -16.11 -2.23 4.59
N GLY A 107 -17.25 -2.52 5.23
CA GLY A 107 -18.41 -1.60 5.22
C GLY A 107 -19.05 -1.56 3.83
N ASP A 108 -18.93 -0.45 3.12
CA ASP A 108 -19.54 -0.22 1.81
C ASP A 108 -18.54 -0.24 0.63
N SER A 109 -17.26 -0.54 0.90
CA SER A 109 -16.20 -0.46 -0.13
C SER A 109 -14.98 -1.33 0.22
N TYR A 110 -14.21 -1.71 -0.80
CA TYR A 110 -12.85 -2.23 -0.63
C TYR A 110 -11.90 -1.10 -0.29
N ILE A 111 -10.79 -1.39 0.37
CA ILE A 111 -9.77 -0.41 0.72
C ILE A 111 -8.54 -0.61 -0.16
N ALA A 112 -8.11 0.44 -0.85
CA ALA A 112 -6.87 0.44 -1.61
C ALA A 112 -5.81 1.28 -0.89
N ILE A 113 -4.69 0.65 -0.52
CA ILE A 113 -3.52 1.31 0.08
C ILE A 113 -2.54 1.60 -1.03
N ILE A 114 -2.29 2.89 -1.30
CA ILE A 114 -1.54 3.37 -2.47
C ILE A 114 -0.40 4.30 -2.06
N HIS A 115 0.72 4.23 -2.79
CA HIS A 115 1.82 5.17 -2.63
C HIS A 115 1.49 6.53 -3.29
N PRO A 116 1.93 7.69 -2.74
CA PRO A 116 1.63 9.01 -3.30
C PRO A 116 2.04 9.18 -4.78
N TYR A 117 3.16 8.60 -5.23
CA TYR A 117 3.55 8.64 -6.64
C TYR A 117 2.58 7.87 -7.54
N ALA A 118 2.14 6.69 -7.11
CA ALA A 118 1.14 5.92 -7.85
C ALA A 118 -0.24 6.60 -7.82
N ALA A 119 -0.56 7.30 -6.73
CA ALA A 119 -1.74 8.15 -6.62
C ALA A 119 -1.69 9.33 -7.60
N TYR A 120 -0.50 9.94 -7.78
CA TYR A 120 -0.29 11.00 -8.76
C TYR A 120 -0.56 10.49 -10.19
N ASP A 121 -0.03 9.33 -10.56
CA ASP A 121 -0.29 8.73 -11.88
C ASP A 121 -1.79 8.49 -12.11
N LEU A 122 -2.49 7.99 -11.10
CA LEU A 122 -3.93 7.79 -11.16
C LEU A 122 -4.69 9.11 -11.35
N LYS A 123 -4.37 10.14 -10.56
CA LYS A 123 -5.01 11.47 -10.62
C LYS A 123 -4.77 12.18 -11.95
N THR A 124 -3.63 11.93 -12.61
CA THR A 124 -3.28 12.53 -13.89
C THR A 124 -3.76 11.73 -15.10
N SER A 125 -4.31 10.53 -14.89
CA SER A 125 -4.87 9.73 -15.97
C SER A 125 -6.06 10.44 -16.61
N LYS A 126 -6.16 10.39 -17.95
CA LYS A 126 -7.24 11.05 -18.72
C LYS A 126 -8.63 10.60 -18.28
N GLU A 127 -8.78 9.31 -18.02
CA GLU A 127 -10.04 8.69 -17.58
C GLU A 127 -10.49 9.22 -16.22
N PHE A 128 -9.55 9.39 -15.27
CA PHE A 128 -9.85 9.92 -13.95
C PHE A 128 -10.29 11.39 -14.01
N VAL A 129 -9.56 12.19 -14.78
CA VAL A 129 -9.86 13.62 -14.97
C VAL A 129 -11.22 13.83 -15.60
N GLU A 130 -11.59 13.03 -16.62
CA GLU A 130 -12.88 13.12 -17.29
C GLU A 130 -14.05 12.79 -16.35
N VAL A 131 -13.95 11.71 -15.58
CA VAL A 131 -14.99 11.32 -14.61
C VAL A 131 -15.20 12.38 -13.55
N HIS A 132 -14.11 12.94 -13.00
CA HIS A 132 -14.19 13.93 -11.92
C HIS A 132 -14.67 15.32 -12.38
N LYS A 133 -14.46 15.69 -13.64
CA LYS A 133 -15.03 16.94 -14.19
C LYS A 133 -16.55 17.01 -14.11
N TYR A 134 -17.20 15.85 -14.15
CA TYR A 134 -18.67 15.79 -14.15
C TYR A 134 -19.26 15.40 -12.78
N ALA A 135 -18.48 14.76 -11.90
CA ALA A 135 -19.03 14.21 -10.67
C ALA A 135 -18.94 15.15 -9.46
N ASP A 136 -17.79 15.74 -9.19
CA ASP A 136 -17.59 16.64 -8.05
C ASP A 136 -16.31 17.49 -8.21
N PRO A 137 -16.41 18.75 -8.67
CA PRO A 137 -15.26 19.64 -8.82
C PRO A 137 -14.51 19.92 -7.51
N ASP A 138 -15.21 19.96 -6.37
CA ASP A 138 -14.62 20.31 -5.07
C ASP A 138 -13.64 19.24 -4.57
N THR A 139 -13.92 17.97 -4.83
CA THR A 139 -13.02 16.85 -4.46
C THR A 139 -11.71 16.90 -5.24
N MET A 140 -11.76 17.32 -6.49
CA MET A 140 -10.55 17.48 -7.33
C MET A 140 -9.63 18.60 -6.81
N TYR A 141 -10.20 19.71 -6.32
CA TYR A 141 -9.43 20.81 -5.76
C TYR A 141 -8.77 20.48 -4.42
N ARG A 142 -9.36 19.59 -3.62
CA ARG A 142 -8.78 19.14 -2.35
C ARG A 142 -7.66 18.11 -2.52
N GLY A 143 -7.46 17.59 -3.74
CA GLY A 143 -6.41 16.62 -4.03
C GLY A 143 -6.65 15.22 -3.46
N GLU A 144 -7.82 14.95 -2.93
CA GLU A 144 -8.22 13.63 -2.45
C GLU A 144 -8.57 12.72 -3.63
N ILE A 145 -8.20 11.44 -3.58
CA ILE A 145 -8.65 10.45 -4.58
C ILE A 145 -10.11 10.07 -4.30
N GLY A 146 -10.51 10.14 -3.03
CA GLY A 146 -11.86 9.81 -2.59
C GLY A 146 -12.21 8.33 -2.80
N LYS A 147 -13.35 8.08 -3.44
CA LYS A 147 -13.88 6.75 -3.75
C LYS A 147 -14.03 6.60 -5.25
N LEU A 148 -13.45 5.56 -5.82
CA LEU A 148 -13.60 5.20 -7.22
C LEU A 148 -14.42 3.91 -7.34
N GLY A 149 -15.67 4.02 -7.78
CA GLY A 149 -16.58 2.89 -7.78
C GLY A 149 -16.78 2.33 -6.36
N ASN A 150 -16.36 1.10 -6.14
CA ASN A 150 -16.47 0.40 -4.86
C ASN A 150 -15.13 0.33 -4.11
N ILE A 151 -14.17 1.23 -4.39
CA ILE A 151 -12.85 1.25 -3.77
C ILE A 151 -12.60 2.61 -3.13
N ARG A 152 -12.23 2.63 -1.84
CA ARG A 152 -11.76 3.79 -1.10
C ARG A 152 -10.24 3.79 -1.06
N PHE A 153 -9.62 4.93 -1.31
CA PHE A 153 -8.16 5.07 -1.33
C PHE A 153 -7.63 5.61 -0.01
N VAL A 154 -6.51 5.01 0.43
CA VAL A 154 -5.70 5.48 1.56
C VAL A 154 -4.28 5.66 1.05
N GLU A 155 -3.80 6.90 1.07
CA GLU A 155 -2.43 7.22 0.65
C GLU A 155 -1.47 7.01 1.83
N THR A 156 -0.36 6.31 1.58
CA THR A 156 0.72 6.15 2.55
C THR A 156 2.08 6.07 1.87
N SER A 157 3.07 6.74 2.45
CA SER A 157 4.46 6.65 2.00
C SER A 157 5.09 5.28 2.28
N GLU A 158 4.49 4.51 3.18
CA GLU A 158 4.96 3.18 3.57
C GLU A 158 4.42 2.06 2.66
N ALA A 159 3.69 2.38 1.58
CA ALA A 159 3.25 1.39 0.59
C ALA A 159 4.47 0.69 -0.03
N LYS A 160 4.30 -0.60 -0.39
CA LYS A 160 5.42 -1.42 -0.88
C LYS A 160 6.02 -0.90 -2.17
N ILE A 161 7.35 -0.75 -2.16
CA ILE A 161 8.16 -0.41 -3.33
C ILE A 161 9.19 -1.52 -3.52
N TRP A 162 9.29 -2.03 -4.74
CA TRP A 162 10.35 -2.97 -5.13
C TRP A 162 11.40 -2.24 -5.98
N ARG A 163 12.68 -2.48 -5.67
CA ARG A 163 13.84 -1.97 -6.40
C ARG A 163 14.91 -3.04 -6.53
N ASP A 164 14.49 -4.29 -6.41
CA ASP A 164 15.34 -5.47 -6.46
C ASP A 164 15.48 -6.05 -7.88
N GLU A 165 16.18 -7.16 -8.02
CA GLU A 165 16.42 -7.84 -9.30
C GLU A 165 15.13 -8.36 -9.97
N THR A 166 14.01 -8.40 -9.25
CA THR A 166 12.70 -8.76 -9.79
C THR A 166 12.04 -7.63 -10.56
N CYS A 167 12.62 -6.43 -10.53
CA CYS A 167 12.15 -5.23 -11.23
C CYS A 167 12.95 -4.98 -12.50
N PRO A 168 12.40 -4.17 -13.44
CA PRO A 168 13.16 -3.70 -14.59
C PRO A 168 14.35 -2.84 -14.13
N THR A 169 15.47 -2.93 -14.83
CA THR A 169 16.67 -2.17 -14.50
C THR A 169 16.41 -0.65 -14.48
N GLY A 170 16.71 -0.02 -13.35
CA GLY A 170 16.56 1.43 -13.17
C GLY A 170 15.14 1.92 -12.93
N LEU A 171 14.17 1.03 -12.73
CA LEU A 171 12.79 1.37 -12.40
C LEU A 171 12.42 0.88 -11.00
N ALA A 172 11.63 1.68 -10.29
CA ALA A 172 10.96 1.27 -9.07
C ALA A 172 9.53 0.83 -9.39
N VAL A 173 9.11 -0.32 -8.85
CA VAL A 173 7.75 -0.83 -9.01
C VAL A 173 6.99 -0.57 -7.71
N PHE A 174 5.86 0.14 -7.83
CA PHE A 174 5.00 0.46 -6.71
C PHE A 174 3.90 -0.59 -6.58
N GLY A 175 3.69 -1.10 -5.35
CA GLY A 175 2.60 -2.00 -5.04
C GLY A 175 1.42 -1.25 -4.44
N THR A 176 0.24 -1.53 -4.95
CA THR A 176 -1.03 -1.09 -4.36
C THR A 176 -1.76 -2.30 -3.83
N LEU A 177 -2.10 -2.30 -2.55
CA LEU A 177 -2.87 -3.35 -1.91
C LEU A 177 -4.36 -3.01 -2.02
N VAL A 178 -5.18 -3.93 -2.52
CA VAL A 178 -6.64 -3.80 -2.52
C VAL A 178 -7.21 -4.89 -1.64
N LEU A 179 -7.84 -4.49 -0.54
CA LEU A 179 -8.23 -5.38 0.55
C LEU A 179 -9.75 -5.39 0.73
N GLY A 180 -10.31 -6.58 0.91
CA GLY A 180 -11.65 -6.82 1.41
C GLY A 180 -11.65 -7.10 2.91
N ALA A 181 -12.82 -7.38 3.48
CA ALA A 181 -12.96 -7.83 4.85
C ALA A 181 -12.23 -9.18 5.02
N HIS A 182 -11.64 -9.39 6.20
CA HIS A 182 -10.92 -10.63 6.55
C HIS A 182 -9.75 -10.98 5.61
N ALA A 183 -9.11 -9.97 4.99
CA ALA A 183 -7.99 -10.17 4.06
C ALA A 183 -6.77 -10.79 4.74
N TYR A 184 -6.58 -10.57 6.04
CA TYR A 184 -5.50 -11.15 6.84
C TYR A 184 -5.92 -11.33 8.29
N GLY A 185 -5.20 -12.16 9.02
CA GLY A 185 -5.35 -12.36 10.46
C GLY A 185 -4.02 -12.10 11.17
N VAL A 186 -4.10 -11.66 12.40
CA VAL A 186 -2.97 -11.50 13.32
C VAL A 186 -3.16 -12.46 14.48
N THR A 187 -2.12 -13.23 14.81
CA THR A 187 -2.11 -14.08 16.00
C THR A 187 -1.43 -13.34 17.14
N GLU A 188 -2.12 -13.25 18.28
CA GLU A 188 -1.56 -12.73 19.51
C GLU A 188 -1.41 -13.87 20.52
N LEU A 189 -0.32 -13.89 21.27
CA LEU A 189 -0.15 -14.78 22.42
C LEU A 189 -0.73 -14.11 23.65
N GLU A 190 -1.64 -14.81 24.35
CA GLU A 190 -2.10 -14.39 25.67
C GLU A 190 -0.92 -14.40 26.64
N GLY A 191 -0.60 -13.26 27.26
CA GLY A 191 0.40 -13.14 28.33
C GLY A 191 1.69 -12.39 27.98
N GLY A 192 1.72 -11.63 26.88
CA GLY A 192 2.81 -10.71 26.56
C GLY A 192 2.59 -9.31 27.11
#